data_fe23e1d76333fba48394d2f95a8862f1
#
_entry.id   fe23e1d76333fba48394d2f95a8862f1
#
_cell.length_a   1.000
_cell.length_b   1.000
_cell.length_c   1.000
_cell.angle_alpha   90.00
_cell.angle_beta   90.00
_cell.angle_gamma   90.00
#
_symmetry.space_group_name_H-M   'P 1'
#
loop_
_entity.id
_entity.type
_entity.pdbx_description
1 polymer ?
#
loop_
_entity_poly.entity_id
_entity_poly.type
_entity_poly.pdbx_seq_one_letter_code
_entity_poly.pdbx_strand_id
1 'polypeptide(L)'
;MKKLLFAVSALAALSLLAPSFGSAQTVAADDNQVGLFTDETTIDSTLIISGSVGSQTVYVVLWNPVNYDFEGAERDVVNVGGFECKVTNSGGDFLSDVAFPVVGINVGQGNDIIVGFGAPLPVEAGGYVTMATLTVLSLSTGPPGSDYFLGPVDVASIDGAIAYLDFDD
;
A
#
# COMPACT_ATOMS: atom_id res chain seq x y z
N MET A 1 20.24 -43.81 60.56
CA MET A 1 20.64 -43.34 59.22
C MET A 1 19.39 -43.01 58.44
N LYS A 2 19.01 -41.73 58.37
CA LYS A 2 17.82 -41.25 57.68
C LYS A 2 18.26 -40.73 56.33
N LYS A 3 17.81 -41.36 55.23
CA LYS A 3 18.07 -40.91 53.89
C LYS A 3 17.00 -39.87 53.53
N LEU A 4 17.46 -38.65 53.33
CA LEU A 4 16.63 -37.54 52.86
C LEU A 4 16.53 -37.62 51.33
N LEU A 5 15.33 -37.88 50.81
CA LEU A 5 15.04 -37.84 49.38
C LEU A 5 14.67 -36.41 49.01
N PHE A 6 15.53 -35.73 48.23
CA PHE A 6 15.19 -34.48 47.62
C PHE A 6 14.43 -34.76 46.29
N ALA A 7 13.15 -34.46 46.26
CA ALA A 7 12.39 -34.41 45.03
C ALA A 7 12.63 -33.04 44.40
N VAL A 8 13.32 -33.02 43.27
CA VAL A 8 13.45 -31.83 42.42
C VAL A 8 12.24 -31.78 41.51
N SER A 9 11.30 -30.90 41.82
CA SER A 9 10.19 -30.61 40.93
C SER A 9 10.68 -29.69 39.81
N ALA A 10 10.90 -30.24 38.61
CA ALA A 10 11.14 -29.47 37.41
C ALA A 10 9.83 -28.83 36.98
N LEU A 11 9.63 -27.57 37.29
CA LEU A 11 8.54 -26.76 36.81
C LEU A 11 8.89 -26.38 35.36
N ALA A 12 8.38 -27.14 34.40
CA ALA A 12 8.46 -26.80 32.99
C ALA A 12 7.55 -25.56 32.74
N ALA A 13 8.17 -24.40 32.69
CA ALA A 13 7.49 -23.18 32.20
C ALA A 13 7.24 -23.35 30.70
N LEU A 14 6.03 -23.79 30.36
CA LEU A 14 5.54 -23.76 29.02
C LEU A 14 5.22 -22.29 28.66
N SER A 15 6.22 -21.59 28.15
CA SER A 15 6.00 -20.29 27.55
C SER A 15 5.15 -20.47 26.31
N LEU A 16 3.83 -20.20 26.43
CA LEU A 16 2.98 -19.98 25.27
C LEU A 16 3.58 -18.77 24.53
N LEU A 17 4.25 -19.04 23.43
CA LEU A 17 4.48 -18.06 22.39
C LEU A 17 3.11 -17.71 21.81
N ALA A 18 2.43 -16.75 22.43
CA ALA A 18 1.35 -16.06 21.76
C ALA A 18 1.96 -15.42 20.52
N PRO A 19 1.40 -15.63 19.31
CA PRO A 19 1.81 -14.85 18.18
C PRO A 19 1.59 -13.39 18.59
N SER A 20 2.67 -12.64 18.69
CA SER A 20 2.58 -11.19 18.81
C SER A 20 1.97 -10.72 17.49
N PHE A 21 0.65 -10.52 17.49
CA PHE A 21 0.04 -9.66 16.50
C PHE A 21 0.74 -8.32 16.68
N GLY A 22 1.63 -8.01 15.72
CA GLY A 22 2.29 -6.71 15.71
C GLY A 22 1.18 -5.68 15.82
N SER A 23 1.21 -4.87 16.88
CA SER A 23 0.35 -3.70 16.94
C SER A 23 0.63 -2.90 15.67
N ALA A 24 -0.40 -2.67 14.87
CA ALA A 24 -0.32 -1.76 13.73
C ALA A 24 0.30 -0.47 14.25
N GLN A 25 1.53 -0.22 13.86
CA GLN A 25 2.19 1.02 14.20
C GLN A 25 1.55 2.02 13.24
N THR A 26 0.66 2.87 13.75
CA THR A 26 0.19 4.04 13.03
C THR A 26 1.41 4.93 12.80
N VAL A 27 2.08 4.70 11.69
CA VAL A 27 3.10 5.61 11.21
C VAL A 27 2.33 6.84 10.76
N ALA A 28 2.66 8.01 11.30
CA ALA A 28 2.17 9.26 10.74
C ALA A 28 2.63 9.26 9.27
N ALA A 29 1.70 9.52 8.34
CA ALA A 29 2.06 9.60 6.95
C ALA A 29 3.02 10.76 6.75
N ASP A 30 4.13 10.48 6.09
CA ASP A 30 4.99 11.53 5.56
C ASP A 30 4.27 12.20 4.36
N ASP A 31 4.73 13.40 4.00
CA ASP A 31 4.21 14.11 2.85
C ASP A 31 4.42 13.32 1.56
N ASN A 32 3.43 13.34 0.68
CA ASN A 32 3.46 12.65 -0.62
C ASN A 32 3.70 11.13 -0.54
N GLN A 33 3.25 10.48 0.53
CA GLN A 33 3.40 9.05 0.66
C GLN A 33 2.39 8.29 -0.21
N VAL A 34 2.87 7.53 -1.19
CA VAL A 34 2.04 6.64 -2.01
C VAL A 34 2.28 5.20 -1.60
N GLY A 35 1.20 4.43 -1.45
CA GLY A 35 1.29 3.03 -1.05
C GLY A 35 0.17 2.14 -1.58
N LEU A 36 0.35 0.83 -1.37
CA LEU A 36 -0.66 -0.19 -1.59
C LEU A 36 -1.24 -0.62 -0.25
N PHE A 37 -2.57 -0.57 -0.13
CA PHE A 37 -3.27 -0.87 1.11
C PHE A 37 -4.44 -1.82 0.88
N THR A 38 -4.80 -2.61 1.90
CA THR A 38 -6.03 -3.42 1.89
C THR A 38 -7.25 -2.66 2.36
N ASP A 39 -7.03 -1.47 2.96
CA ASP A 39 -8.06 -0.55 3.45
C ASP A 39 -7.65 0.86 3.05
N GLU A 40 -8.58 1.65 2.51
CA GLU A 40 -8.32 3.02 2.03
C GLU A 40 -8.09 4.03 3.16
N THR A 41 -8.48 3.69 4.37
CA THR A 41 -8.54 4.63 5.51
C THR A 41 -7.41 4.42 6.52
N THR A 42 -6.63 3.37 6.38
CA THR A 42 -5.56 3.04 7.32
C THR A 42 -4.20 2.96 6.64
N ILE A 43 -3.20 3.64 7.21
CA ILE A 43 -1.81 3.44 6.83
C ILE A 43 -1.32 2.18 7.56
N ASP A 44 -1.61 1.02 7.01
CA ASP A 44 -0.97 -0.21 7.44
C ASP A 44 0.11 -0.58 6.41
N SER A 45 1.36 -0.52 6.81
CA SER A 45 2.51 -0.83 5.96
C SER A 45 2.64 -2.31 5.64
N THR A 46 1.78 -3.16 6.21
CA THR A 46 1.84 -4.60 6.03
C THR A 46 0.64 -5.10 5.25
N LEU A 47 0.79 -5.18 3.95
CA LEU A 47 -0.19 -5.86 3.09
C LEU A 47 0.01 -7.38 3.22
N ILE A 48 -0.81 -8.04 4.05
CA ILE A 48 -0.85 -9.50 4.11
C ILE A 48 -1.96 -9.98 3.19
N ILE A 49 -1.63 -10.28 1.95
CA ILE A 49 -2.52 -11.02 1.07
C ILE A 49 -2.41 -12.48 1.49
N SER A 50 -3.47 -13.02 2.09
CA SER A 50 -3.48 -14.41 2.56
C SER A 50 -3.22 -15.36 1.38
N GLY A 51 -2.28 -16.29 1.52
CA GLY A 51 -1.81 -17.21 0.48
C GLY A 51 -2.84 -18.23 0.02
N SER A 52 -4.01 -17.79 -0.41
CA SER A 52 -5.01 -18.60 -1.10
C SER A 52 -5.15 -18.15 -2.54
N VAL A 53 -5.29 -19.10 -3.46
CA VAL A 53 -5.68 -18.78 -4.85
C VAL A 53 -6.99 -17.99 -4.80
N GLY A 54 -6.99 -16.80 -5.37
CA GLY A 54 -8.17 -15.97 -5.39
C GLY A 54 -7.90 -14.52 -5.78
N SER A 55 -8.98 -13.79 -5.93
CA SER A 55 -8.96 -12.36 -6.20
C SER A 55 -8.85 -11.59 -4.88
N GLN A 56 -7.98 -10.60 -4.85
CA GLN A 56 -7.77 -9.67 -3.74
C GLN A 56 -7.96 -8.25 -4.23
N THR A 57 -8.56 -7.41 -3.40
CA THR A 57 -8.69 -5.99 -3.67
C THR A 57 -7.60 -5.22 -2.92
N VAL A 58 -6.95 -4.31 -3.62
CA VAL A 58 -5.87 -3.48 -3.08
C VAL A 58 -6.10 -2.06 -3.58
N TYR A 59 -5.84 -1.08 -2.73
CA TYR A 59 -6.00 0.33 -3.04
C TYR A 59 -4.65 1.01 -3.24
N VAL A 60 -4.55 1.85 -4.26
CA VAL A 60 -3.44 2.80 -4.41
C VAL A 60 -3.88 4.08 -3.73
N VAL A 61 -3.23 4.43 -2.64
CA VAL A 61 -3.59 5.60 -1.83
C VAL A 61 -2.40 6.55 -1.74
N LEU A 62 -2.67 7.83 -1.95
CA LEU A 62 -1.75 8.93 -1.73
C LEU A 62 -2.12 9.61 -0.42
N TRP A 63 -1.15 9.75 0.49
CA TRP A 63 -1.30 10.39 1.78
C TRP A 63 -0.56 11.72 1.82
N ASN A 64 -1.16 12.70 2.50
CA ASN A 64 -0.63 14.03 2.70
C ASN A 64 -0.03 14.63 1.43
N PRO A 65 -0.82 14.76 0.34
CA PRO A 65 -0.32 15.36 -0.88
C PRO A 65 0.00 16.84 -0.66
N VAL A 66 1.24 17.20 -0.93
CA VAL A 66 1.73 18.58 -0.86
C VAL A 66 2.44 18.94 -2.14
N ASN A 67 2.38 20.21 -2.49
CA ASN A 67 3.10 20.81 -3.61
C ASN A 67 3.74 22.11 -3.19
N TYR A 68 4.53 22.71 -4.04
CA TYR A 68 5.17 24.00 -3.78
C TYR A 68 4.58 25.05 -4.72
N ASP A 69 4.28 26.23 -4.17
CA ASP A 69 3.85 27.35 -4.96
C ASP A 69 5.02 27.96 -5.76
N PHE A 70 4.71 28.97 -6.56
CA PHE A 70 5.69 29.68 -7.39
C PHE A 70 6.83 30.33 -6.59
N GLU A 71 6.62 30.60 -5.32
CA GLU A 71 7.59 31.21 -4.40
C GLU A 71 8.40 30.14 -3.64
N GLY A 72 8.05 28.85 -3.83
CA GLY A 72 8.68 27.71 -3.18
C GLY A 72 8.16 27.45 -1.76
N ALA A 73 7.01 28.03 -1.39
CA ALA A 73 6.32 27.70 -0.15
C ALA A 73 5.48 26.44 -0.35
N GLU A 74 5.54 25.55 0.64
CA GLU A 74 4.73 24.32 0.65
C GLU A 74 3.26 24.67 0.83
N ARG A 75 2.41 23.96 0.09
CA ARG A 75 0.96 24.03 0.19
C ARG A 75 0.32 22.66 0.13
N ASP A 76 -0.78 22.49 0.83
CA ASP A 76 -1.61 21.30 0.73
C ASP A 76 -2.24 21.21 -0.66
N VAL A 77 -2.22 20.02 -1.26
CA VAL A 77 -2.97 19.72 -2.46
C VAL A 77 -4.40 19.37 -2.05
N VAL A 78 -5.37 19.99 -2.69
CA VAL A 78 -6.79 19.80 -2.40
C VAL A 78 -7.43 18.83 -3.38
N ASN A 79 -6.92 18.77 -4.62
CA ASN A 79 -7.46 17.95 -5.69
C ASN A 79 -6.35 17.29 -6.51
N VAL A 80 -6.52 16.00 -6.83
CA VAL A 80 -5.60 15.23 -7.67
C VAL A 80 -6.23 15.00 -9.04
N GLY A 81 -5.56 15.43 -10.11
CA GLY A 81 -6.05 15.35 -11.49
C GLY A 81 -5.58 14.09 -12.25
N GLY A 82 -4.65 13.35 -11.70
CA GLY A 82 -4.11 12.13 -12.31
C GLY A 82 -2.89 11.63 -11.57
N PHE A 83 -2.39 10.46 -11.97
CA PHE A 83 -1.15 9.92 -11.39
C PHE A 83 -0.50 8.91 -12.35
N GLU A 84 0.75 8.60 -12.06
CA GLU A 84 1.48 7.53 -12.73
C GLU A 84 2.25 6.67 -11.71
N CYS A 85 2.13 5.36 -11.86
CA CYS A 85 2.91 4.37 -11.12
C CYS A 85 2.99 3.05 -11.86
N LYS A 86 3.92 2.20 -11.47
CA LYS A 86 4.04 0.81 -11.92
C LYS A 86 3.80 -0.13 -10.75
N VAL A 87 2.98 -1.14 -10.96
CA VAL A 87 2.74 -2.21 -10.00
C VAL A 87 3.57 -3.42 -10.38
N THR A 88 4.42 -3.89 -9.48
CA THR A 88 5.22 -5.12 -9.69
C THR A 88 5.02 -6.08 -8.54
N ASN A 89 5.31 -7.37 -8.75
CA ASN A 89 5.29 -8.37 -7.70
C ASN A 89 6.47 -9.32 -7.82
N SER A 90 6.82 -9.98 -6.70
CA SER A 90 7.91 -10.95 -6.63
C SER A 90 7.49 -12.39 -6.97
N GLY A 91 6.20 -12.64 -7.13
CA GLY A 91 5.62 -13.98 -7.33
C GLY A 91 4.99 -14.19 -8.70
N GLY A 92 4.15 -15.21 -8.80
CA GLY A 92 3.41 -15.56 -10.02
C GLY A 92 2.03 -14.89 -10.13
N ASP A 93 1.72 -13.97 -9.24
CA ASP A 93 0.46 -13.23 -9.22
C ASP A 93 0.44 -12.17 -10.31
N PHE A 94 -0.74 -11.70 -10.70
CA PHE A 94 -0.85 -10.65 -11.70
C PHE A 94 -1.98 -9.67 -11.39
N LEU A 95 -1.81 -8.44 -11.88
CA LEU A 95 -2.84 -7.43 -11.87
C LEU A 95 -3.88 -7.79 -12.93
N SER A 96 -5.12 -8.06 -12.49
CA SER A 96 -6.20 -8.49 -13.39
C SER A 96 -7.13 -7.35 -13.80
N ASP A 97 -7.24 -6.33 -12.96
CA ASP A 97 -8.09 -5.16 -13.23
C ASP A 97 -7.61 -3.93 -12.47
N VAL A 98 -7.88 -2.75 -13.06
CA VAL A 98 -7.63 -1.44 -12.44
C VAL A 98 -8.90 -0.60 -12.61
N ALA A 99 -9.53 -0.23 -11.50
CA ALA A 99 -10.67 0.66 -11.47
C ALA A 99 -10.28 2.01 -10.86
N PHE A 100 -10.85 3.09 -11.39
CA PHE A 100 -10.64 4.45 -10.90
C PHE A 100 -11.91 4.99 -10.25
N PRO A 101 -11.79 5.83 -9.19
CA PRO A 101 -12.95 6.40 -8.49
C PRO A 101 -13.84 7.27 -9.40
N VAL A 102 -13.24 7.87 -10.41
CA VAL A 102 -13.91 8.69 -11.42
C VAL A 102 -13.53 8.23 -12.82
N VAL A 103 -14.25 8.70 -13.84
CA VAL A 103 -13.88 8.44 -15.23
C VAL A 103 -12.48 8.99 -15.50
N GLY A 104 -11.57 8.13 -15.96
CA GLY A 104 -10.20 8.47 -16.30
C GLY A 104 -9.76 7.83 -17.61
N ILE A 105 -8.74 8.39 -18.21
CA ILE A 105 -8.09 7.82 -19.39
C ILE A 105 -6.75 7.27 -18.95
N ASN A 106 -6.64 5.93 -18.89
CA ASN A 106 -5.37 5.26 -18.61
C ASN A 106 -4.67 4.96 -19.94
N VAL A 107 -3.49 5.51 -20.13
CA VAL A 107 -2.63 5.28 -21.30
C VAL A 107 -1.46 4.36 -21.00
N GLY A 108 -1.33 3.91 -19.77
CA GLY A 108 -0.33 2.94 -19.35
C GLY A 108 -0.54 1.57 -20.00
N GLN A 109 0.49 0.76 -20.07
CA GLN A 109 0.48 -0.58 -20.64
C GLN A 109 0.97 -1.62 -19.63
N GLY A 110 0.32 -2.79 -19.63
CA GLY A 110 0.68 -3.87 -18.71
C GLY A 110 0.44 -3.47 -17.26
N ASN A 111 1.51 -3.36 -16.48
CA ASN A 111 1.48 -2.98 -15.07
C ASN A 111 1.76 -1.48 -14.85
N ASP A 112 1.97 -0.71 -15.92
CA ASP A 112 2.09 0.75 -15.85
C ASP A 112 0.69 1.36 -15.80
N ILE A 113 0.44 2.21 -14.84
CA ILE A 113 -0.78 2.99 -14.66
C ILE A 113 -0.39 4.44 -14.90
N ILE A 114 -0.91 5.04 -15.97
CA ILE A 114 -0.70 6.44 -16.33
C ILE A 114 -2.08 6.99 -16.63
N VAL A 115 -2.68 7.67 -15.68
CA VAL A 115 -4.08 8.09 -15.79
C VAL A 115 -4.25 9.58 -15.56
N GLY A 116 -5.04 10.20 -16.46
CA GLY A 116 -5.64 11.52 -16.26
C GLY A 116 -7.12 11.36 -15.93
N PHE A 117 -7.57 12.01 -14.89
CA PHE A 117 -8.96 11.98 -14.45
C PHE A 117 -9.82 13.00 -15.21
N GLY A 118 -11.04 12.62 -15.58
CA GLY A 118 -12.01 13.52 -16.22
C GLY A 118 -12.65 14.50 -15.23
N ALA A 119 -12.52 14.24 -13.93
CA ALA A 119 -12.84 15.15 -12.83
C ALA A 119 -11.80 14.94 -11.74
N PRO A 120 -11.38 16.02 -11.04
CA PRO A 120 -10.37 15.89 -9.99
C PRO A 120 -10.88 15.05 -8.81
N LEU A 121 -9.98 14.32 -8.16
CA LEU A 121 -10.24 13.58 -6.93
C LEU A 121 -9.96 14.50 -5.75
N PRO A 122 -10.96 14.79 -4.90
CA PRO A 122 -10.72 15.59 -3.71
C PRO A 122 -9.87 14.82 -2.70
N VAL A 123 -9.01 15.52 -1.99
CA VAL A 123 -8.33 14.98 -0.80
C VAL A 123 -9.35 14.89 0.33
N GLU A 124 -9.49 13.70 0.90
CA GLU A 124 -10.40 13.43 2.01
C GLU A 124 -9.96 14.15 3.29
N ALA A 125 -10.90 14.37 4.21
CA ALA A 125 -10.63 15.07 5.49
C ALA A 125 -9.53 14.39 6.34
N GLY A 126 -9.20 13.13 6.05
CA GLY A 126 -8.10 12.40 6.67
C GLY A 126 -6.73 12.65 6.02
N GLY A 127 -6.63 13.52 5.01
CA GLY A 127 -5.38 13.81 4.31
C GLY A 127 -4.97 12.72 3.32
N TYR A 128 -5.92 11.99 2.74
CA TYR A 128 -5.63 10.93 1.77
C TYR A 128 -6.52 10.99 0.53
N VAL A 129 -6.05 10.36 -0.54
CA VAL A 129 -6.79 10.17 -1.79
C VAL A 129 -6.64 8.72 -2.24
N THR A 130 -7.75 8.02 -2.43
CA THR A 130 -7.76 6.73 -3.14
C THR A 130 -7.70 6.98 -4.63
N MET A 131 -6.56 6.69 -5.25
CA MET A 131 -6.32 6.97 -6.67
C MET A 131 -6.78 5.84 -7.59
N ALA A 132 -6.67 4.60 -7.12
CA ALA A 132 -7.12 3.42 -7.86
C ALA A 132 -7.47 2.25 -6.93
N THR A 133 -8.37 1.40 -7.42
CA THR A 133 -8.66 0.09 -6.84
C THR A 133 -8.12 -0.97 -7.79
N LEU A 134 -7.24 -1.82 -7.29
CA LEU A 134 -6.60 -2.88 -8.04
C LEU A 134 -7.23 -4.22 -7.68
N THR A 135 -7.52 -5.04 -8.68
CA THR A 135 -7.85 -6.44 -8.48
C THR A 135 -6.62 -7.27 -8.82
N VAL A 136 -6.07 -7.90 -7.80
CA VAL A 136 -4.90 -8.78 -7.91
C VAL A 136 -5.37 -10.23 -7.87
N LEU A 137 -4.95 -11.04 -8.82
CA LEU A 137 -5.20 -12.47 -8.82
C LEU A 137 -3.97 -13.19 -8.25
N SER A 138 -4.11 -13.72 -7.05
CA SER A 138 -3.08 -14.55 -6.43
C SER A 138 -3.21 -16.00 -6.91
N LEU A 139 -2.12 -16.54 -7.43
CA LEU A 139 -1.98 -17.92 -7.86
C LEU A 139 -1.16 -18.76 -6.87
N SER A 140 -0.59 -18.12 -5.86
CA SER A 140 0.25 -18.76 -4.85
C SER A 140 -0.61 -19.45 -3.78
N THR A 141 -0.33 -20.72 -3.51
CA THR A 141 -1.05 -21.51 -2.50
C THR A 141 -0.30 -21.71 -1.19
N GLY A 142 0.83 -21.03 -1.01
CA GLY A 142 1.67 -21.19 0.18
C GLY A 142 2.70 -20.09 0.40
N PRO A 143 3.32 -20.08 1.59
CA PRO A 143 4.40 -19.17 1.89
C PRO A 143 5.69 -19.52 1.09
N PRO A 144 6.51 -18.52 0.69
CA PRO A 144 6.17 -17.11 0.82
C PRO A 144 5.13 -16.70 -0.22
N GLY A 145 4.21 -15.80 0.16
CA GLY A 145 3.30 -15.15 -0.77
C GLY A 145 4.04 -14.29 -1.79
N SER A 146 3.31 -13.48 -2.55
CA SER A 146 3.90 -12.45 -3.42
C SER A 146 3.97 -11.13 -2.68
N ASP A 147 5.13 -10.47 -2.74
CA ASP A 147 5.25 -9.08 -2.34
C ASP A 147 4.87 -8.20 -3.52
N TYR A 148 4.15 -7.12 -3.26
CA TYR A 148 3.76 -6.14 -4.24
C TYR A 148 4.48 -4.82 -3.99
N PHE A 149 4.92 -4.19 -5.06
CA PHE A 149 5.69 -2.96 -5.01
C PHE A 149 5.07 -1.92 -5.94
N LEU A 150 5.07 -0.67 -5.50
CA LEU A 150 4.88 0.49 -6.35
C LEU A 150 6.24 1.07 -6.73
N GLY A 151 6.34 1.48 -7.98
CA GLY A 151 7.53 2.13 -8.51
C GLY A 151 7.15 3.12 -9.62
N PRO A 152 8.15 3.84 -10.16
CA PRO A 152 7.95 4.67 -11.32
C PRO A 152 7.60 3.82 -12.54
N VAL A 153 6.83 4.38 -13.48
CA VAL A 153 6.60 3.79 -14.81
C VAL A 153 7.90 3.76 -15.62
N ASP A 154 7.96 2.93 -16.67
CA ASP A 154 9.18 2.79 -17.46
C ASP A 154 9.60 4.10 -18.16
N VAL A 155 8.62 4.94 -18.52
CA VAL A 155 8.84 6.28 -19.08
C VAL A 155 8.09 7.28 -18.19
N ALA A 156 8.68 7.56 -17.03
CA ALA A 156 8.08 8.44 -16.04
C ALA A 156 8.12 9.91 -16.46
N SER A 157 7.09 10.68 -16.08
CA SER A 157 7.05 12.14 -16.26
C SER A 157 8.12 12.82 -15.41
N ILE A 158 8.41 12.25 -14.23
CA ILE A 158 9.50 12.66 -13.34
C ILE A 158 10.45 11.46 -13.23
N ASP A 159 11.69 11.64 -13.68
CA ASP A 159 12.67 10.57 -13.74
C ASP A 159 12.88 9.88 -12.37
N GLY A 160 12.62 8.56 -12.38
CA GLY A 160 12.79 7.70 -11.21
C GLY A 160 11.77 7.89 -10.08
N ALA A 161 10.65 8.57 -10.30
CA ALA A 161 9.64 8.83 -9.28
C ALA A 161 8.24 8.38 -9.71
N ILE A 162 7.39 8.05 -8.72
CA ILE A 162 5.94 8.03 -8.88
C ILE A 162 5.49 9.49 -8.87
N ALA A 163 4.61 9.87 -9.79
CA ALA A 163 4.12 11.24 -9.87
C ALA A 163 2.60 11.32 -9.82
N TYR A 164 2.09 12.43 -9.36
CA TYR A 164 0.69 12.79 -9.45
C TYR A 164 0.53 14.22 -9.96
N LEU A 165 -0.62 14.51 -10.55
CA LEU A 165 -0.97 15.84 -11.05
C LEU A 165 -1.78 16.56 -9.98
N ASP A 166 -1.24 17.67 -9.48
CA ASP A 166 -1.99 18.64 -8.70
C ASP A 166 -2.94 19.40 -9.64
N PHE A 167 -4.22 19.38 -9.32
CA PHE A 167 -5.25 20.00 -10.17
C PHE A 167 -5.52 21.46 -9.81
N ASP A 168 -4.98 21.94 -8.70
CA ASP A 168 -5.23 23.28 -8.18
C ASP A 168 -4.22 24.32 -8.69
N ASP A 169 -3.28 23.92 -9.56
CA ASP A 169 -2.30 24.79 -10.23
C ASP A 169 -2.82 25.41 -11.54
#